data_dc02da560ee27ff77cc33e06de303eb1
#
_entry.id   dc02da560ee27ff77cc33e06de303eb1
#
_cell.length_a   1.000
_cell.length_b   1.000
_cell.length_c   1.000
_cell.angle_alpha   90.00
_cell.angle_beta   90.00
_cell.angle_gamma   90.00
#
_symmetry.space_group_name_H-M   'P 1'
#
loop_
_entity.id
_entity.type
_entity.pdbx_description
1 polymer ?
#
loop_
_entity_poly.entity_id
_entity_poly.type
_entity_poly.pdbx_seq_one_letter_code
_entity_poly.pdbx_strand_id
1 'polypeptide(L)'
;MATAITTAISRKTQPIPELYSRAMKHRIILLALTAIAVAGCVTPPAPIAAKPPETLICPPAEKPVCPAPGVTPPPALPEPEFKGRLVAARWADIPDWGRESMRDSLAAFSRGCETLERQDAWKGVCAGAATLANAAEPELISFFELNFDPWQALNADDSTTGMVTGYYEPLLHGSRTRTAKYKYPLYSVPQDMLTIDLASVYPDLKGRRLRGRVQGNKVVPYLDRGEIDREAGPLGGLELAWVDDAIEVFFLHIQGSGQVELESGERIRVGYADQNGHPFKSLGRLLIQRGELPAERASMQGIKDWARRNPAKVQEYLNANPSYVFFRELPKDLSGPIGSLGVPLTPERSIAVDTRVIPLGAPVFLVTTFPNSPQPLNRLMVAQDTGGAINGGVRADFFWGFGDAAGAQAGKMRQGGRMWVLYPKGITPPAANNPTPATRTP
;
A
#
# COMPACT_ATOMS: atom_id res chain seq x y z
N MET A 1 4.87 -38.85 47.47
CA MET A 1 6.02 -39.72 47.15
C MET A 1 6.36 -39.41 45.71
N ALA A 2 7.23 -38.41 45.48
CA ALA A 2 8.69 -38.51 45.35
C ALA A 2 9.08 -39.46 44.24
N THR A 3 9.61 -39.00 43.10
CA THR A 3 11.03 -38.78 42.96
C THR A 3 11.32 -38.06 41.62
N ALA A 4 12.09 -36.99 41.68
CA ALA A 4 12.72 -36.28 40.58
C ALA A 4 13.84 -37.10 39.95
N ILE A 5 14.02 -37.01 38.61
CA ILE A 5 15.31 -37.34 37.98
C ILE A 5 15.68 -36.15 37.05
N THR A 6 16.66 -35.38 37.51
CA THR A 6 17.40 -34.39 36.80
C THR A 6 18.48 -35.10 35.96
N THR A 7 18.49 -34.91 34.64
CA THR A 7 19.63 -35.33 33.82
C THR A 7 20.15 -34.10 33.06
N ALA A 8 21.32 -33.61 33.51
CA ALA A 8 22.12 -32.58 32.86
C ALA A 8 22.83 -33.16 31.63
N ILE A 9 22.64 -32.57 30.46
CA ILE A 9 23.44 -32.88 29.25
C ILE A 9 24.40 -31.71 29.03
N SER A 10 25.66 -32.02 29.38
CA SER A 10 26.84 -31.21 29.07
C SER A 10 27.09 -31.18 27.56
N ARG A 11 27.03 -30.06 26.89
CA ARG A 11 27.51 -29.88 25.50
C ARG A 11 28.99 -29.55 25.53
N LYS A 12 29.81 -30.51 25.09
CA LYS A 12 31.21 -30.28 24.71
C LYS A 12 31.25 -29.46 23.41
N THR A 13 31.86 -28.32 23.45
CA THR A 13 32.32 -27.54 22.28
C THR A 13 33.58 -28.22 21.70
N GLN A 14 33.51 -28.63 20.44
CA GLN A 14 34.70 -29.00 19.66
C GLN A 14 35.22 -27.80 18.90
N PRO A 15 36.55 -27.61 18.77
CA PRO A 15 37.16 -26.53 18.03
C PRO A 15 37.19 -26.83 16.52
N ILE A 16 36.98 -25.76 15.73
CA ILE A 16 37.07 -25.73 14.27
C ILE A 16 38.57 -25.83 13.84
N PRO A 17 38.93 -26.62 12.83
CA PRO A 17 40.30 -26.71 12.37
C PRO A 17 40.73 -25.45 11.60
N GLU A 18 41.83 -24.83 12.01
CA GLU A 18 42.63 -23.87 11.25
C GLU A 18 43.27 -24.50 10.02
N LEU A 19 42.68 -24.32 8.85
CA LEU A 19 43.26 -24.71 7.57
C LEU A 19 42.83 -23.79 6.43
N TYR A 20 43.07 -22.48 6.55
CA TYR A 20 43.01 -21.54 5.42
C TYR A 20 43.80 -20.24 5.70
N SER A 21 45.08 -20.37 6.04
CA SER A 21 45.96 -19.21 6.18
C SER A 21 47.38 -19.50 5.71
N ARG A 22 47.56 -19.97 4.48
CA ARG A 22 48.93 -20.11 3.88
C ARG A 22 49.04 -20.02 2.36
N ALA A 23 48.05 -19.43 1.66
CA ALA A 23 48.14 -19.33 0.20
C ALA A 23 48.02 -17.93 -0.38
N MET A 24 48.24 -16.88 0.40
CA MET A 24 48.12 -15.49 -0.09
C MET A 24 49.29 -14.57 0.29
N LYS A 25 50.49 -15.13 0.48
CA LYS A 25 51.73 -14.34 0.75
C LYS A 25 52.85 -14.47 -0.27
N HIS A 26 52.63 -15.06 -1.45
CA HIS A 26 53.73 -15.25 -2.44
C HIS A 26 53.40 -14.75 -3.86
N ARG A 27 52.58 -13.74 -4.03
CA ARG A 27 52.30 -13.13 -5.37
C ARG A 27 52.47 -11.61 -5.44
N ILE A 28 53.16 -10.96 -4.49
CA ILE A 28 53.41 -9.50 -4.54
C ILE A 28 54.93 -9.19 -4.48
N ILE A 29 55.81 -10.03 -5.02
CA ILE A 29 57.23 -9.73 -5.20
C ILE A 29 57.68 -10.31 -6.55
N LEU A 30 57.18 -9.78 -7.67
CA LEU A 30 57.82 -9.97 -9.00
C LEU A 30 57.23 -9.04 -10.06
N LEU A 31 57.14 -7.73 -9.79
CA LEU A 31 56.79 -6.72 -10.82
C LEU A 31 57.32 -5.33 -10.44
N ALA A 32 58.58 -5.29 -10.06
CA ALA A 32 59.30 -4.04 -9.80
C ALA A 32 60.76 -4.18 -10.22
N LEU A 33 61.02 -4.40 -11.51
CA LEU A 33 62.40 -4.30 -12.11
C LEU A 33 62.28 -4.42 -13.63
N THR A 34 61.78 -3.39 -14.33
CA THR A 34 62.16 -3.04 -15.71
C THR A 34 61.50 -1.70 -16.10
N ALA A 35 62.09 -0.60 -15.70
CA ALA A 35 61.88 0.71 -16.33
C ALA A 35 63.05 1.62 -16.02
N ILE A 36 64.18 1.35 -16.68
CA ILE A 36 65.29 2.30 -16.79
C ILE A 36 65.63 2.48 -18.25
N ALA A 37 65.72 3.76 -18.63
CA ALA A 37 66.29 4.30 -19.86
C ALA A 37 65.40 4.46 -21.07
N VAL A 38 64.78 5.64 -21.20
CA VAL A 38 65.01 6.54 -22.34
C VAL A 38 64.80 7.97 -21.85
N ALA A 39 65.86 8.65 -21.49
CA ALA A 39 65.89 10.10 -21.30
C ALA A 39 66.09 10.77 -22.66
N GLY A 40 64.98 11.21 -23.27
CA GLY A 40 65.02 12.10 -24.43
C GLY A 40 64.85 13.54 -23.93
N CYS A 41 65.93 14.35 -24.13
CA CYS A 41 65.87 15.80 -23.90
C CYS A 41 64.82 16.47 -24.77
N VAL A 42 63.78 16.97 -24.16
CA VAL A 42 62.87 17.95 -24.80
C VAL A 42 63.12 19.28 -24.13
N THR A 43 63.72 20.21 -24.82
CA THR A 43 63.89 21.61 -24.45
C THR A 43 62.48 22.29 -24.42
N PRO A 44 62.12 23.02 -23.37
CA PRO A 44 60.87 23.78 -23.36
C PRO A 44 60.97 24.98 -24.31
N PRO A 45 59.91 25.34 -25.04
CA PRO A 45 59.88 26.56 -25.84
C PRO A 45 59.90 27.78 -24.95
N ALA A 46 60.65 28.82 -25.42
CA ALA A 46 60.80 30.10 -24.74
C ALA A 46 59.45 30.80 -24.52
N PRO A 47 59.28 31.58 -23.44
CA PRO A 47 58.05 32.29 -23.19
C PRO A 47 57.88 33.42 -24.22
N ILE A 48 56.71 33.43 -24.87
CA ILE A 48 56.28 34.50 -25.76
C ILE A 48 55.96 35.70 -24.88
N ALA A 49 56.70 36.83 -25.08
CA ALA A 49 56.47 38.08 -24.37
C ALA A 49 55.07 38.59 -24.69
N ALA A 50 54.26 38.73 -23.66
CA ALA A 50 52.93 39.35 -23.78
C ALA A 50 53.04 40.84 -24.06
N LYS A 51 52.42 41.29 -25.16
CA LYS A 51 52.26 42.68 -25.48
C LYS A 51 51.41 43.34 -24.41
N PRO A 52 51.73 44.58 -23.92
CA PRO A 52 50.91 45.26 -22.92
C PRO A 52 49.50 45.56 -23.51
N PRO A 53 48.43 45.53 -22.72
CA PRO A 53 47.12 45.80 -23.21
C PRO A 53 46.99 47.27 -23.61
N GLU A 54 46.55 47.51 -24.85
CA GLU A 54 46.08 48.83 -25.27
C GLU A 54 44.86 49.23 -24.48
N THR A 55 44.89 50.37 -23.81
CA THR A 55 43.78 50.93 -23.06
C THR A 55 42.72 51.42 -24.07
N LEU A 56 41.73 50.60 -24.33
CA LEU A 56 40.53 51.02 -25.06
C LEU A 56 39.70 51.89 -24.14
N ILE A 57 39.67 53.21 -24.43
CA ILE A 57 38.75 54.16 -23.85
C ILE A 57 37.39 53.88 -24.47
N CYS A 58 36.51 53.23 -23.75
CA CYS A 58 35.12 53.09 -24.14
C CYS A 58 34.41 54.43 -24.03
N PRO A 59 33.67 54.89 -25.06
CA PRO A 59 32.72 56.00 -24.92
C PRO A 59 31.61 55.62 -23.93
N PRO A 60 30.94 56.59 -23.22
CA PRO A 60 29.89 56.26 -22.28
C PRO A 60 28.76 55.52 -23.00
N ALA A 61 28.56 54.27 -22.65
CA ALA A 61 27.51 53.45 -23.19
C ALA A 61 26.15 53.94 -22.64
N GLU A 62 25.30 54.47 -23.53
CA GLU A 62 23.85 54.39 -23.29
C GLU A 62 23.49 52.93 -23.02
N LYS A 63 22.89 52.69 -21.85
CA LYS A 63 22.48 51.34 -21.43
C LYS A 63 21.47 50.79 -22.45
N PRO A 64 21.81 49.77 -23.26
CA PRO A 64 20.75 49.07 -23.96
C PRO A 64 19.94 48.32 -22.86
N VAL A 65 18.67 48.69 -22.74
CA VAL A 65 17.71 47.91 -21.99
C VAL A 65 17.53 46.62 -22.80
N CYS A 66 18.35 45.60 -22.47
CA CYS A 66 18.03 44.24 -22.88
C CYS A 66 16.66 43.93 -22.25
N PRO A 67 15.63 43.55 -23.04
CA PRO A 67 14.46 42.94 -22.47
C PRO A 67 14.96 41.71 -21.70
N ALA A 68 14.69 41.67 -20.40
CA ALA A 68 14.96 40.46 -19.61
C ALA A 68 14.34 39.30 -20.37
N PRO A 69 15.09 38.18 -20.62
CA PRO A 69 14.47 37.00 -21.16
C PRO A 69 13.29 36.73 -20.26
N GLY A 70 12.07 36.66 -20.85
CA GLY A 70 10.86 36.34 -20.12
C GLY A 70 11.10 35.00 -19.45
N VAL A 71 11.48 35.03 -18.15
CA VAL A 71 11.46 33.85 -17.30
C VAL A 71 9.98 33.51 -17.20
N THR A 72 9.51 32.65 -18.07
CA THR A 72 8.24 31.98 -17.85
C THR A 72 8.36 31.37 -16.46
N PRO A 73 7.54 31.81 -15.48
CA PRO A 73 7.57 31.17 -14.18
C PRO A 73 7.44 29.65 -14.40
N PRO A 74 8.20 28.81 -13.68
CA PRO A 74 8.02 27.37 -13.78
C PRO A 74 6.52 27.10 -13.64
N PRO A 75 5.96 26.15 -14.43
CA PRO A 75 4.54 25.81 -14.34
C PRO A 75 4.21 25.63 -12.87
N ALA A 76 3.19 26.32 -12.39
CA ALA A 76 2.73 26.22 -11.01
C ALA A 76 2.58 24.72 -10.70
N LEU A 77 3.20 24.28 -9.61
CA LEU A 77 3.05 22.90 -9.15
C LEU A 77 1.55 22.61 -9.10
N PRO A 78 1.09 21.46 -9.62
CA PRO A 78 -0.32 21.11 -9.53
C PRO A 78 -0.70 21.18 -8.05
N GLU A 79 -1.71 21.98 -7.73
CA GLU A 79 -2.24 22.04 -6.37
C GLU A 79 -2.58 20.62 -5.91
N PRO A 80 -2.31 20.26 -4.64
CA PRO A 80 -2.66 18.96 -4.14
C PRO A 80 -4.13 18.70 -4.42
N GLU A 81 -4.42 17.61 -5.15
CA GLU A 81 -5.78 17.29 -5.62
C GLU A 81 -6.70 17.15 -4.40
N PHE A 82 -7.61 18.11 -4.26
CA PHE A 82 -8.60 18.13 -3.19
C PHE A 82 -9.53 16.92 -3.32
N LYS A 83 -9.57 16.04 -2.30
CA LYS A 83 -10.34 14.80 -2.33
C LYS A 83 -11.60 14.84 -1.48
N GLY A 84 -11.75 15.84 -0.64
CA GLY A 84 -12.85 16.00 0.27
C GLY A 84 -12.41 16.59 1.61
N ARG A 85 -13.37 16.80 2.50
CA ARG A 85 -13.17 17.40 3.81
C ARG A 85 -14.08 16.80 4.87
N LEU A 86 -13.79 17.13 6.13
CA LEU A 86 -14.64 16.79 7.27
C LEU A 86 -15.31 18.08 7.77
N VAL A 87 -16.61 18.02 8.06
CA VAL A 87 -17.38 19.10 8.66
C VAL A 87 -17.96 18.66 9.99
N ALA A 88 -17.94 19.53 10.99
CA ALA A 88 -18.49 19.23 12.30
C ALA A 88 -19.97 18.83 12.20
N ALA A 89 -20.34 17.78 12.92
CA ALA A 89 -21.68 17.24 12.97
C ALA A 89 -22.13 17.04 14.40
N ARG A 90 -23.41 16.71 14.62
CA ARG A 90 -23.95 16.37 15.94
C ARG A 90 -24.28 14.88 15.97
N TRP A 91 -24.29 14.29 17.15
CA TRP A 91 -24.73 12.90 17.34
C TRP A 91 -26.14 12.63 16.78
N ALA A 92 -27.03 13.61 16.91
CA ALA A 92 -28.39 13.54 16.35
C ALA A 92 -28.44 13.52 14.81
N ASP A 93 -27.36 13.89 14.13
CA ASP A 93 -27.26 13.86 12.66
C ASP A 93 -26.87 12.46 12.14
N ILE A 94 -26.47 11.54 13.04
CA ILE A 94 -26.07 10.17 12.71
C ILE A 94 -27.29 9.25 12.74
N PRO A 95 -27.77 8.72 11.59
CA PRO A 95 -28.94 7.84 11.58
C PRO A 95 -28.67 6.53 12.33
N ASP A 96 -29.64 6.09 13.12
CA ASP A 96 -29.60 4.83 13.87
C ASP A 96 -28.40 4.69 14.84
N TRP A 97 -27.78 5.79 15.26
CA TRP A 97 -26.74 5.75 16.28
C TRP A 97 -27.23 5.02 17.55
N GLY A 98 -26.38 4.12 18.07
CA GLY A 98 -26.69 3.35 19.27
C GLY A 98 -27.67 2.18 19.08
N ARG A 99 -28.16 1.90 17.85
CA ARG A 99 -29.07 0.77 17.59
C ARG A 99 -28.35 -0.55 17.38
N GLU A 100 -27.10 -0.54 16.96
CA GLU A 100 -26.29 -1.75 16.86
C GLU A 100 -25.39 -1.93 18.08
N SER A 101 -24.91 -3.16 18.29
CA SER A 101 -23.92 -3.43 19.33
C SER A 101 -22.58 -2.75 19.02
N MET A 102 -22.07 -1.98 19.96
CA MET A 102 -20.77 -1.30 19.87
C MET A 102 -19.59 -2.18 20.30
N ARG A 103 -19.87 -3.38 20.84
CA ARG A 103 -18.84 -4.27 21.41
C ARG A 103 -17.74 -4.63 20.44
N ASP A 104 -18.12 -5.12 19.23
CA ASP A 104 -17.15 -5.52 18.21
C ASP A 104 -16.40 -4.31 17.64
N SER A 105 -17.09 -3.15 17.58
CA SER A 105 -16.50 -1.89 17.13
C SER A 105 -15.47 -1.38 18.13
N LEU A 106 -15.77 -1.45 19.44
CA LEU A 106 -14.81 -1.14 20.49
C LEU A 106 -13.62 -2.10 20.45
N ALA A 107 -13.84 -3.40 20.27
CA ALA A 107 -12.76 -4.37 20.17
C ALA A 107 -11.85 -4.10 18.96
N ALA A 108 -12.42 -3.72 17.80
CA ALA A 108 -11.65 -3.32 16.61
C ALA A 108 -10.87 -2.01 16.86
N PHE A 109 -11.49 -1.02 17.53
CA PHE A 109 -10.82 0.24 17.91
C PHE A 109 -9.68 -0.01 18.89
N SER A 110 -9.90 -0.82 19.94
CA SER A 110 -8.89 -1.16 20.94
C SER A 110 -7.65 -1.82 20.33
N ARG A 111 -7.81 -2.68 19.29
CA ARG A 111 -6.65 -3.19 18.54
C ARG A 111 -5.89 -2.07 17.83
N GLY A 112 -6.60 -1.09 17.27
CA GLY A 112 -5.99 0.09 16.64
C GLY A 112 -5.15 0.90 17.64
N CYS A 113 -5.50 0.87 18.92
CA CYS A 113 -4.80 1.60 19.98
C CYS A 113 -3.34 1.16 20.15
N GLU A 114 -2.96 -0.07 19.81
CA GLU A 114 -1.55 -0.51 19.80
C GLU A 114 -0.65 0.43 18.94
N THR A 115 -1.23 1.03 17.92
CA THR A 115 -0.54 2.01 17.05
C THR A 115 -0.89 3.45 17.41
N LEU A 116 -2.16 3.72 17.73
CA LEU A 116 -2.68 5.07 17.96
C LEU A 116 -2.16 5.72 19.24
N GLU A 117 -1.91 4.96 20.31
CA GLU A 117 -1.41 5.47 21.59
C GLU A 117 -0.07 6.21 21.51
N ARG A 118 0.66 6.05 20.39
CA ARG A 118 1.88 6.80 20.09
C ARG A 118 1.61 8.25 19.68
N GLN A 119 0.36 8.58 19.39
CA GLN A 119 -0.09 9.91 19.00
C GLN A 119 -0.85 10.55 20.17
N ASP A 120 -0.44 11.75 20.59
CA ASP A 120 -0.99 12.40 21.78
C ASP A 120 -2.52 12.59 21.74
N ALA A 121 -3.07 12.85 20.56
CA ALA A 121 -4.51 12.99 20.36
C ALA A 121 -5.32 11.74 20.76
N TRP A 122 -4.73 10.56 20.67
CA TRP A 122 -5.42 9.28 20.84
C TRP A 122 -5.15 8.61 22.20
N LYS A 123 -4.11 9.01 22.93
CA LYS A 123 -3.70 8.38 24.20
C LYS A 123 -4.84 8.25 25.21
N GLY A 124 -5.57 9.34 25.45
CA GLY A 124 -6.64 9.35 26.44
C GLY A 124 -7.80 8.43 26.10
N VAL A 125 -8.25 8.47 24.83
CA VAL A 125 -9.36 7.62 24.35
C VAL A 125 -8.95 6.15 24.30
N CYS A 126 -7.70 5.86 23.94
CA CYS A 126 -7.17 4.49 23.96
C CYS A 126 -7.11 3.91 25.39
N ALA A 127 -6.63 4.69 26.36
CA ALA A 127 -6.61 4.29 27.75
C ALA A 127 -8.04 4.03 28.29
N GLY A 128 -9.02 4.87 27.91
CA GLY A 128 -10.43 4.67 28.24
C GLY A 128 -11.01 3.40 27.61
N ALA A 129 -10.75 3.15 26.32
CA ALA A 129 -11.24 1.97 25.62
C ALA A 129 -10.77 0.66 26.28
N ALA A 130 -9.53 0.62 26.76
CA ALA A 130 -8.94 -0.57 27.39
C ALA A 130 -9.70 -1.02 28.66
N THR A 131 -10.43 -0.12 29.33
CA THR A 131 -11.19 -0.43 30.56
C THR A 131 -12.57 -1.01 30.29
N LEU A 132 -13.03 -1.02 29.02
CA LEU A 132 -14.43 -1.29 28.66
C LEU A 132 -14.68 -2.66 28.03
N ALA A 133 -13.72 -3.58 28.09
CA ALA A 133 -13.84 -4.90 27.46
C ALA A 133 -15.11 -5.67 27.86
N ASN A 134 -15.59 -5.51 29.10
CA ASN A 134 -16.76 -6.16 29.65
C ASN A 134 -17.93 -5.20 29.95
N ALA A 135 -17.87 -3.95 29.50
CA ALA A 135 -18.88 -2.93 29.76
C ALA A 135 -20.20 -3.27 29.07
N ALA A 136 -21.33 -2.79 29.60
CA ALA A 136 -22.65 -2.93 28.98
C ALA A 136 -22.81 -1.97 27.78
N GLU A 137 -23.72 -2.28 26.85
CA GLU A 137 -23.93 -1.44 25.63
C GLU A 137 -24.15 0.04 25.93
N PRO A 138 -24.93 0.46 26.95
CA PRO A 138 -25.09 1.88 27.27
C PRO A 138 -23.76 2.58 27.65
N GLU A 139 -22.86 1.86 28.33
CA GLU A 139 -21.53 2.38 28.71
C GLU A 139 -20.65 2.52 27.47
N LEU A 140 -20.73 1.57 26.51
CA LEU A 140 -20.01 1.63 25.25
C LEU A 140 -20.46 2.82 24.40
N ILE A 141 -21.76 3.05 24.26
CA ILE A 141 -22.32 4.21 23.55
C ILE A 141 -21.86 5.50 24.23
N SER A 142 -22.01 5.59 25.55
CA SER A 142 -21.56 6.75 26.35
C SER A 142 -20.06 7.02 26.20
N PHE A 143 -19.25 5.97 26.08
CA PHE A 143 -17.81 6.13 25.85
C PHE A 143 -17.53 6.89 24.54
N PHE A 144 -18.18 6.51 23.44
CA PHE A 144 -17.99 7.21 22.19
C PHE A 144 -18.52 8.65 22.24
N GLU A 145 -19.69 8.89 22.83
CA GLU A 145 -20.30 10.22 22.91
C GLU A 145 -19.52 11.19 23.82
N LEU A 146 -18.91 10.68 24.89
CA LEU A 146 -18.18 11.51 25.83
C LEU A 146 -16.77 11.83 25.37
N ASN A 147 -16.15 10.93 24.57
CA ASN A 147 -14.73 11.03 24.22
C ASN A 147 -14.47 11.45 22.77
N PHE A 148 -15.51 11.53 21.92
CA PHE A 148 -15.35 11.90 20.52
C PHE A 148 -16.32 13.00 20.11
N ASP A 149 -15.94 13.72 19.07
CA ASP A 149 -16.80 14.62 18.31
C ASP A 149 -17.02 14.02 16.91
N PRO A 150 -18.28 13.97 16.41
CA PRO A 150 -18.58 13.47 15.10
C PRO A 150 -18.31 14.51 14.00
N TRP A 151 -17.77 14.06 12.88
CA TRP A 151 -17.46 14.86 11.70
C TRP A 151 -18.01 14.17 10.46
N GLN A 152 -18.90 14.84 9.72
CA GLN A 152 -19.42 14.28 8.47
C GLN A 152 -18.40 14.39 7.36
N ALA A 153 -18.13 13.29 6.66
CA ALA A 153 -17.26 13.28 5.49
C ALA A 153 -18.01 13.82 4.26
N LEU A 154 -17.32 14.69 3.52
CA LEU A 154 -17.78 15.25 2.24
C LEU A 154 -16.79 14.93 1.13
N ASN A 155 -17.30 14.71 -0.08
CA ASN A 155 -16.50 14.61 -1.29
C ASN A 155 -15.97 16.00 -1.72
N ALA A 156 -15.14 16.00 -2.77
CA ALA A 156 -14.59 17.25 -3.32
C ALA A 156 -15.64 18.21 -3.90
N ASP A 157 -16.82 17.72 -4.22
CA ASP A 157 -17.99 18.47 -4.71
C ASP A 157 -19.02 18.81 -3.61
N ASP A 158 -18.61 18.62 -2.34
CA ASP A 158 -19.46 18.76 -1.15
C ASP A 158 -20.64 17.76 -1.05
N SER A 159 -20.71 16.79 -1.92
CA SER A 159 -21.70 15.72 -1.77
C SER A 159 -21.40 14.86 -0.53
N THR A 160 -22.47 14.47 0.18
CA THR A 160 -22.39 13.64 1.40
C THR A 160 -22.48 12.14 1.11
N THR A 161 -22.74 11.77 -0.14
CA THR A 161 -22.93 10.38 -0.57
C THR A 161 -21.77 9.97 -1.48
N GLY A 162 -21.24 8.78 -1.24
CA GLY A 162 -20.16 8.23 -2.06
C GLY A 162 -20.31 6.72 -2.20
N MET A 163 -19.29 6.08 -2.75
CA MET A 163 -19.32 4.65 -3.08
C MET A 163 -18.70 3.79 -1.98
N VAL A 164 -19.44 2.77 -1.57
CA VAL A 164 -18.97 1.71 -0.67
C VAL A 164 -18.86 0.42 -1.47
N THR A 165 -17.67 -0.17 -1.48
CA THR A 165 -17.40 -1.49 -2.05
C THR A 165 -17.01 -2.46 -0.95
N GLY A 166 -16.76 -3.73 -1.28
CA GLY A 166 -16.35 -4.73 -0.30
C GLY A 166 -15.10 -5.48 -0.73
N TYR A 167 -14.30 -5.88 0.25
CA TYR A 167 -13.16 -6.76 0.09
C TYR A 167 -13.15 -7.87 1.15
N TYR A 168 -12.31 -8.87 0.96
CA TYR A 168 -12.25 -10.04 1.81
C TYR A 168 -10.87 -10.69 1.74
N GLU A 169 -10.59 -11.63 2.64
CA GLU A 169 -9.41 -12.48 2.60
C GLU A 169 -9.73 -13.79 1.89
N PRO A 170 -9.27 -14.04 0.64
CA PRO A 170 -9.57 -15.27 -0.10
C PRO A 170 -8.81 -16.47 0.45
N LEU A 171 -9.38 -17.69 0.22
CA LEU A 171 -8.69 -18.95 0.36
C LEU A 171 -8.30 -19.47 -1.02
N LEU A 172 -7.00 -19.74 -1.19
CA LEU A 172 -6.43 -20.34 -2.38
C LEU A 172 -5.91 -21.73 -2.06
N HIS A 173 -5.76 -22.58 -3.08
CA HIS A 173 -5.12 -23.90 -2.96
C HIS A 173 -3.73 -23.85 -3.58
N GLY A 174 -2.74 -24.41 -2.89
CA GLY A 174 -1.34 -24.28 -3.32
C GLY A 174 -0.40 -25.39 -2.85
N SER A 175 0.86 -25.21 -3.24
CA SER A 175 1.98 -26.07 -2.85
C SER A 175 3.22 -25.19 -2.61
N ARG A 176 4.16 -25.66 -1.77
CA ARG A 176 5.47 -25.01 -1.61
C ARG A 176 6.38 -25.22 -2.83
N THR A 177 6.07 -26.17 -3.65
CA THR A 177 6.86 -26.50 -4.85
C THR A 177 6.00 -26.44 -6.09
N ARG A 178 6.60 -26.08 -7.22
CA ARG A 178 5.92 -26.07 -8.53
C ARG A 178 5.58 -27.50 -8.95
N THR A 179 4.33 -27.71 -9.37
CA THR A 179 3.84 -28.98 -9.92
C THR A 179 3.06 -28.74 -11.20
N ALA A 180 2.58 -29.79 -11.86
CA ALA A 180 1.70 -29.65 -13.04
C ALA A 180 0.37 -28.94 -12.68
N LYS A 181 -0.11 -29.08 -11.43
CA LYS A 181 -1.32 -28.46 -10.92
C LYS A 181 -1.04 -27.05 -10.39
N TYR A 182 -0.06 -26.90 -9.51
CA TYR A 182 0.30 -25.65 -8.84
C TYR A 182 1.44 -24.96 -9.60
N LYS A 183 1.12 -24.05 -10.47
CA LYS A 183 2.08 -23.44 -11.42
C LYS A 183 2.13 -21.91 -11.39
N TYR A 184 1.23 -21.25 -10.68
CA TYR A 184 1.18 -19.79 -10.57
C TYR A 184 1.81 -19.32 -9.25
N PRO A 185 2.96 -18.63 -9.30
CA PRO A 185 3.71 -18.29 -8.10
C PRO A 185 3.14 -17.07 -7.36
N LEU A 186 3.29 -17.09 -6.04
CA LEU A 186 3.20 -15.92 -5.18
C LEU A 186 4.62 -15.53 -4.79
N TYR A 187 5.07 -14.34 -5.20
CA TYR A 187 6.43 -13.89 -4.95
C TYR A 187 6.57 -12.99 -3.73
N SER A 188 7.68 -13.13 -3.02
CA SER A 188 8.20 -12.12 -2.08
C SER A 188 8.79 -10.93 -2.82
N VAL A 189 9.07 -9.84 -2.07
CA VAL A 189 9.63 -8.61 -2.65
C VAL A 189 11.04 -8.88 -3.16
N PRO A 190 11.32 -8.57 -4.45
CA PRO A 190 12.65 -8.71 -5.02
C PRO A 190 13.66 -7.74 -4.42
N GLN A 191 14.89 -8.20 -4.18
CA GLN A 191 15.94 -7.38 -3.57
C GLN A 191 16.46 -6.26 -4.49
N ASP A 192 16.32 -6.42 -5.80
CA ASP A 192 16.72 -5.43 -6.81
C ASP A 192 15.64 -4.37 -7.07
N MET A 193 14.47 -4.50 -6.44
CA MET A 193 13.40 -3.51 -6.53
C MET A 193 13.66 -2.34 -5.59
N LEU A 194 13.91 -1.16 -6.16
CA LEU A 194 14.17 0.06 -5.43
C LEU A 194 12.90 0.86 -5.18
N THR A 195 12.75 1.37 -3.96
CA THR A 195 11.81 2.45 -3.67
C THR A 195 12.47 3.78 -4.04
N ILE A 196 11.81 4.58 -4.88
CA ILE A 196 12.31 5.86 -5.34
C ILE A 196 11.54 6.96 -4.59
N ASP A 197 12.23 7.63 -3.65
CA ASP A 197 11.70 8.77 -2.92
C ASP A 197 12.45 10.04 -3.33
N LEU A 198 11.77 10.89 -4.07
CA LEU A 198 12.27 12.18 -4.55
C LEU A 198 11.44 13.35 -4.00
N ALA A 199 10.56 13.10 -3.02
CA ALA A 199 9.63 14.09 -2.50
C ALA A 199 10.31 15.33 -1.89
N SER A 200 11.54 15.18 -1.39
CA SER A 200 12.32 16.31 -0.86
C SER A 200 12.75 17.34 -1.92
N VAL A 201 12.87 16.91 -3.19
CA VAL A 201 13.26 17.75 -4.32
C VAL A 201 12.07 18.02 -5.24
N TYR A 202 11.19 17.05 -5.40
CA TYR A 202 9.99 17.10 -6.22
C TYR A 202 8.75 16.83 -5.36
N PRO A 203 8.17 17.85 -4.70
CA PRO A 203 7.06 17.67 -3.76
C PRO A 203 5.79 17.05 -4.36
N ASP A 204 5.56 17.19 -5.67
CA ASP A 204 4.48 16.56 -6.44
C ASP A 204 4.57 15.03 -6.50
N LEU A 205 5.76 14.49 -6.21
CA LEU A 205 5.97 13.03 -6.10
C LEU A 205 5.65 12.49 -4.70
N LYS A 206 5.32 13.36 -3.74
CA LYS A 206 4.97 12.94 -2.38
C LYS A 206 3.77 11.98 -2.41
N GLY A 207 3.95 10.81 -1.79
CA GLY A 207 2.92 9.75 -1.76
C GLY A 207 2.79 8.94 -3.07
N ARG A 208 3.57 9.24 -4.11
CA ARG A 208 3.65 8.38 -5.30
C ARG A 208 4.44 7.11 -4.97
N ARG A 209 3.90 5.96 -5.39
CA ARG A 209 4.56 4.65 -5.22
C ARG A 209 5.47 4.37 -6.41
N LEU A 210 6.61 5.05 -6.46
CA LEU A 210 7.59 4.87 -7.52
C LEU A 210 8.49 3.68 -7.19
N ARG A 211 8.60 2.73 -8.12
CA ARG A 211 9.46 1.56 -8.02
C ARG A 211 10.29 1.41 -9.28
N GLY A 212 11.55 1.03 -9.11
CA GLY A 212 12.46 0.86 -10.22
C GLY A 212 13.55 -0.14 -9.92
N ARG A 213 14.41 -0.37 -10.89
CA ARG A 213 15.63 -1.17 -10.77
C ARG A 213 16.80 -0.47 -11.45
N VAL A 214 18.01 -0.80 -11.05
CA VAL A 214 19.22 -0.26 -11.69
C VAL A 214 19.47 -0.99 -13.00
N GLN A 215 19.69 -0.21 -14.07
CA GLN A 215 20.15 -0.71 -15.36
C GLN A 215 21.32 0.15 -15.86
N GLY A 216 22.53 -0.37 -15.75
CA GLY A 216 23.74 0.42 -15.99
C GLY A 216 23.82 1.60 -14.99
N ASN A 217 23.82 2.83 -15.50
CA ASN A 217 23.83 4.06 -14.69
C ASN A 217 22.46 4.73 -14.56
N LYS A 218 21.38 4.01 -14.89
CA LYS A 218 20.00 4.53 -14.84
C LYS A 218 19.15 3.73 -13.87
N VAL A 219 18.16 4.41 -13.29
CA VAL A 219 17.02 3.76 -12.65
C VAL A 219 15.89 3.72 -13.68
N VAL A 220 15.45 2.52 -14.02
CA VAL A 220 14.34 2.27 -14.95
C VAL A 220 13.13 1.74 -14.17
N PRO A 221 11.88 1.82 -14.71
CA PRO A 221 10.73 1.20 -14.05
C PRO A 221 10.99 -0.26 -13.71
N TYR A 222 10.40 -0.75 -12.62
CA TYR A 222 10.47 -2.17 -12.29
C TYR A 222 9.71 -3.00 -13.33
N LEU A 223 9.89 -4.30 -13.32
CA LEU A 223 9.26 -5.23 -14.26
C LEU A 223 7.74 -5.14 -14.19
N ASP A 224 7.07 -5.17 -15.33
CA ASP A 224 5.62 -5.26 -15.37
C ASP A 224 5.14 -6.71 -15.19
N ARG A 225 3.80 -6.91 -15.05
CA ARG A 225 3.21 -8.24 -14.89
C ARG A 225 3.62 -9.20 -16.02
N GLY A 226 3.57 -8.77 -17.27
CA GLY A 226 3.89 -9.61 -18.40
C GLY A 226 5.36 -10.05 -18.42
N GLU A 227 6.26 -9.22 -17.89
CA GLU A 227 7.68 -9.55 -17.72
C GLU A 227 7.89 -10.53 -16.55
N ILE A 228 7.15 -10.36 -15.45
CA ILE A 228 7.22 -11.21 -14.25
C ILE A 228 6.63 -12.60 -14.54
N ASP A 229 5.49 -12.66 -15.21
CA ASP A 229 4.73 -13.90 -15.45
C ASP A 229 5.28 -14.75 -16.63
N ARG A 230 6.40 -14.36 -17.25
CA ARG A 230 7.03 -15.17 -18.30
C ARG A 230 7.49 -16.53 -17.76
N GLU A 231 7.38 -17.56 -18.61
CA GLU A 231 7.98 -18.86 -18.32
C GLU A 231 9.49 -18.70 -18.11
N ALA A 232 10.05 -19.31 -17.07
CA ALA A 232 11.40 -19.05 -16.56
C ALA A 232 11.64 -17.57 -16.19
N GLY A 233 10.65 -16.97 -15.52
CA GLY A 233 10.67 -15.56 -15.13
C GLY A 233 11.86 -15.15 -14.25
N PRO A 234 12.12 -13.83 -14.16
CA PRO A 234 13.32 -13.29 -13.52
C PRO A 234 13.36 -13.42 -11.99
N LEU A 235 12.28 -13.92 -11.35
CA LEU A 235 12.09 -13.94 -9.90
C LEU A 235 12.24 -15.34 -9.27
N GLY A 236 12.94 -16.27 -9.96
CA GLY A 236 13.19 -17.61 -9.43
C GLY A 236 13.88 -17.59 -8.06
N GLY A 237 13.37 -18.40 -7.11
CA GLY A 237 13.84 -18.46 -5.73
C GLY A 237 13.15 -17.49 -4.77
N LEU A 238 12.19 -16.68 -5.25
CA LEU A 238 11.41 -15.74 -4.44
C LEU A 238 9.97 -16.23 -4.19
N GLU A 239 9.64 -17.45 -4.61
CA GLU A 239 8.32 -18.01 -4.50
C GLU A 239 8.00 -18.40 -3.05
N LEU A 240 6.93 -17.85 -2.50
CA LEU A 240 6.37 -18.21 -1.19
C LEU A 240 5.53 -19.50 -1.30
N ALA A 241 4.75 -19.59 -2.37
CA ALA A 241 3.91 -20.72 -2.72
C ALA A 241 3.56 -20.69 -4.21
N TRP A 242 3.07 -21.82 -4.71
CA TRP A 242 2.54 -21.99 -6.07
C TRP A 242 1.05 -22.33 -5.96
N VAL A 243 0.21 -21.64 -6.76
CA VAL A 243 -1.26 -21.74 -6.73
C VAL A 243 -1.78 -22.39 -8.02
N ASP A 244 -2.96 -22.97 -7.97
CA ASP A 244 -3.53 -23.74 -9.10
C ASP A 244 -4.30 -22.85 -10.12
N ASP A 245 -4.68 -21.60 -9.75
CA ASP A 245 -5.50 -20.74 -10.60
C ASP A 245 -4.92 -19.31 -10.71
N ALA A 246 -4.61 -18.88 -11.96
CA ALA A 246 -4.08 -17.54 -12.25
C ALA A 246 -5.07 -16.41 -11.90
N ILE A 247 -6.38 -16.65 -12.04
CA ILE A 247 -7.42 -15.67 -11.72
C ILE A 247 -7.51 -15.47 -10.21
N GLU A 248 -7.38 -16.53 -9.42
CA GLU A 248 -7.36 -16.40 -7.96
C GLU A 248 -6.12 -15.62 -7.49
N VAL A 249 -4.95 -15.87 -8.08
CA VAL A 249 -3.74 -15.06 -7.83
C VAL A 249 -3.97 -13.58 -8.22
N PHE A 250 -4.59 -13.33 -9.37
CA PHE A 250 -4.91 -11.96 -9.79
C PHE A 250 -5.85 -11.26 -8.82
N PHE A 251 -6.89 -11.94 -8.32
CA PHE A 251 -7.77 -11.36 -7.30
C PHE A 251 -7.07 -11.21 -5.97
N LEU A 252 -6.18 -12.12 -5.58
CA LEU A 252 -5.34 -11.96 -4.38
C LEU A 252 -4.48 -10.68 -4.45
N HIS A 253 -3.93 -10.33 -5.63
CA HIS A 253 -3.21 -9.05 -5.82
C HIS A 253 -4.11 -7.83 -5.61
N ILE A 254 -5.41 -7.94 -5.90
CA ILE A 254 -6.38 -6.86 -5.68
C ILE A 254 -6.76 -6.78 -4.20
N GLN A 255 -6.99 -7.94 -3.54
CA GLN A 255 -7.36 -8.01 -2.13
C GLN A 255 -6.19 -7.63 -1.20
N GLY A 256 -4.94 -7.88 -1.62
CA GLY A 256 -3.74 -7.56 -0.86
C GLY A 256 -3.38 -8.58 0.24
N SER A 257 -4.27 -9.50 0.60
CA SER A 257 -4.03 -10.57 1.57
C SER A 257 -4.89 -11.79 1.26
N GLY A 258 -4.45 -12.97 1.73
CA GLY A 258 -5.17 -14.22 1.55
C GLY A 258 -4.56 -15.36 2.34
N GLN A 259 -5.24 -16.50 2.34
CA GLN A 259 -4.71 -17.74 2.88
C GLN A 259 -4.49 -18.73 1.75
N VAL A 260 -3.43 -19.52 1.85
CA VAL A 260 -3.14 -20.62 0.93
C VAL A 260 -3.18 -21.93 1.71
N GLU A 261 -4.11 -22.81 1.36
CA GLU A 261 -4.16 -24.17 1.86
C GLU A 261 -3.24 -25.04 1.03
N LEU A 262 -2.18 -25.52 1.66
CA LEU A 262 -1.18 -26.37 1.02
C LEU A 262 -1.68 -27.83 0.90
N GLU A 263 -1.09 -28.60 -0.01
CA GLU A 263 -1.38 -30.05 -0.16
C GLU A 263 -1.22 -30.84 1.15
N SER A 264 -0.38 -30.36 2.06
CA SER A 264 -0.21 -30.95 3.40
C SER A 264 -1.39 -30.72 4.34
N GLY A 265 -2.38 -29.88 3.95
CA GLY A 265 -3.43 -29.38 4.83
C GLY A 265 -2.99 -28.19 5.71
N GLU A 266 -1.72 -27.80 5.67
CA GLU A 266 -1.23 -26.59 6.33
C GLU A 266 -1.81 -25.35 5.63
N ARG A 267 -2.24 -24.35 6.41
CA ARG A 267 -2.61 -23.04 5.90
C ARG A 267 -1.52 -22.03 6.21
N ILE A 268 -1.11 -21.30 5.21
CA ILE A 268 -0.25 -20.12 5.33
C ILE A 268 -1.06 -18.88 5.01
N ARG A 269 -0.83 -17.81 5.75
CA ARG A 269 -1.41 -16.49 5.46
C ARG A 269 -0.38 -15.63 4.77
N VAL A 270 -0.76 -15.02 3.66
CA VAL A 270 0.06 -14.06 2.92
C VAL A 270 -0.57 -12.68 3.00
N GLY A 271 0.25 -11.66 3.17
CA GLY A 271 -0.18 -10.27 3.20
C GLY A 271 0.68 -9.42 2.28
N TYR A 272 0.14 -8.29 1.86
CA TYR A 272 0.83 -7.29 1.05
C TYR A 272 2.19 -6.93 1.65
N ALA A 273 3.21 -6.96 0.83
CA ALA A 273 4.54 -6.49 1.17
C ALA A 273 4.92 -5.24 0.37
N ASP A 274 4.80 -5.29 -0.96
CA ASP A 274 5.01 -4.15 -1.85
C ASP A 274 4.37 -4.41 -3.23
N GLN A 275 4.54 -3.47 -4.16
CA GLN A 275 4.09 -3.59 -5.55
C GLN A 275 5.13 -3.03 -6.51
N ASN A 276 5.05 -3.39 -7.79
CA ASN A 276 6.02 -3.03 -8.82
C ASN A 276 5.96 -1.56 -9.30
N GLY A 277 5.10 -0.70 -8.74
CA GLY A 277 4.98 0.72 -9.09
C GLY A 277 4.17 1.03 -10.35
N HIS A 278 3.77 0.02 -11.13
CA HIS A 278 2.95 0.23 -12.31
C HIS A 278 1.49 0.54 -11.96
N PRO A 279 0.79 1.37 -12.76
CA PRO A 279 -0.61 1.70 -12.53
C PRO A 279 -1.52 0.49 -12.74
N PHE A 280 -2.51 0.32 -11.85
CA PHE A 280 -3.52 -0.72 -11.99
C PHE A 280 -4.46 -0.45 -13.18
N LYS A 281 -4.69 -1.48 -14.00
CA LYS A 281 -5.69 -1.49 -15.07
C LYS A 281 -6.74 -2.56 -14.78
N SER A 282 -8.00 -2.13 -14.73
CA SER A 282 -9.12 -3.02 -14.42
C SER A 282 -9.36 -4.06 -15.51
N LEU A 283 -9.24 -5.33 -15.14
CA LEU A 283 -9.57 -6.46 -16.02
C LEU A 283 -11.05 -6.43 -16.44
N GLY A 284 -11.98 -6.14 -15.51
CA GLY A 284 -13.40 -6.05 -15.82
C GLY A 284 -13.70 -4.97 -16.87
N ARG A 285 -13.07 -3.79 -16.73
CA ARG A 285 -13.20 -2.72 -17.74
C ARG A 285 -12.65 -3.16 -19.11
N LEU A 286 -11.53 -3.84 -19.14
CA LEU A 286 -10.92 -4.35 -20.37
C LEU A 286 -11.84 -5.36 -21.07
N LEU A 287 -12.40 -6.30 -20.30
CA LEU A 287 -13.34 -7.31 -20.83
C LEU A 287 -14.59 -6.67 -21.44
N ILE A 288 -15.14 -5.63 -20.79
CA ILE A 288 -16.26 -4.85 -21.35
C ILE A 288 -15.85 -4.15 -22.64
N GLN A 289 -14.73 -3.44 -22.65
CA GLN A 289 -14.24 -2.69 -23.82
C GLN A 289 -13.97 -3.58 -25.03
N ARG A 290 -13.54 -4.83 -24.81
CA ARG A 290 -13.29 -5.82 -25.86
C ARG A 290 -14.53 -6.66 -26.23
N GLY A 291 -15.68 -6.39 -25.62
CA GLY A 291 -16.94 -7.12 -25.88
C GLY A 291 -16.96 -8.57 -25.36
N GLU A 292 -16.00 -8.94 -24.50
CA GLU A 292 -15.89 -10.29 -23.93
C GLU A 292 -16.89 -10.52 -22.78
N LEU A 293 -17.31 -9.45 -22.09
CA LEU A 293 -18.22 -9.52 -20.97
C LEU A 293 -19.13 -8.29 -20.94
N PRO A 294 -20.45 -8.43 -20.85
CA PRO A 294 -21.35 -7.29 -20.68
C PRO A 294 -21.16 -6.63 -19.30
N ALA A 295 -21.41 -5.33 -19.21
CA ALA A 295 -21.15 -4.53 -18.01
C ALA A 295 -21.84 -5.06 -16.75
N GLU A 296 -23.06 -5.60 -16.90
CA GLU A 296 -23.87 -6.16 -15.81
C GLU A 296 -23.26 -7.44 -15.22
N ARG A 297 -22.39 -8.11 -15.98
CA ARG A 297 -21.69 -9.33 -15.57
C ARG A 297 -20.23 -9.09 -15.17
N ALA A 298 -19.74 -7.86 -15.21
CA ALA A 298 -18.35 -7.53 -14.89
C ALA A 298 -18.08 -7.49 -13.37
N SER A 299 -18.68 -8.42 -12.63
CA SER A 299 -18.38 -8.71 -11.22
C SER A 299 -17.19 -9.68 -11.11
N MET A 300 -16.62 -9.83 -9.91
CA MET A 300 -15.58 -10.83 -9.64
C MET A 300 -15.99 -12.23 -10.11
N GLN A 301 -17.19 -12.66 -9.75
CA GLN A 301 -17.71 -13.97 -10.18
C GLN A 301 -17.86 -14.07 -11.70
N GLY A 302 -18.38 -13.02 -12.35
CA GLY A 302 -18.52 -12.99 -13.81
C GLY A 302 -17.18 -13.07 -14.53
N ILE A 303 -16.12 -12.45 -13.99
CA ILE A 303 -14.76 -12.52 -14.52
C ILE A 303 -14.18 -13.95 -14.33
N LYS A 304 -14.38 -14.57 -13.15
CA LYS A 304 -14.02 -15.97 -12.90
C LYS A 304 -14.72 -16.93 -13.86
N ASP A 305 -16.01 -16.72 -14.11
CA ASP A 305 -16.79 -17.51 -15.07
C ASP A 305 -16.33 -17.33 -16.52
N TRP A 306 -15.96 -16.10 -16.89
CA TRP A 306 -15.35 -15.82 -18.20
C TRP A 306 -14.02 -16.55 -18.35
N ALA A 307 -13.15 -16.49 -17.36
CA ALA A 307 -11.83 -17.12 -17.40
C ALA A 307 -11.93 -18.65 -17.56
N ARG A 308 -12.85 -19.29 -16.83
CA ARG A 308 -13.11 -20.74 -16.98
C ARG A 308 -13.55 -21.13 -18.37
N ARG A 309 -14.31 -20.27 -19.07
CA ARG A 309 -14.76 -20.50 -20.44
C ARG A 309 -13.72 -20.13 -21.52
N ASN A 310 -12.69 -19.35 -21.16
CA ASN A 310 -11.70 -18.83 -22.08
C ASN A 310 -10.25 -19.05 -21.60
N PRO A 311 -9.85 -20.28 -21.21
CA PRO A 311 -8.56 -20.51 -20.56
C PRO A 311 -7.36 -20.07 -21.40
N ALA A 312 -7.44 -20.17 -22.73
CA ALA A 312 -6.38 -19.74 -23.63
C ALA A 312 -6.15 -18.22 -23.67
N LYS A 313 -7.16 -17.41 -23.30
CA LYS A 313 -7.08 -15.94 -23.31
C LYS A 313 -6.66 -15.37 -21.96
N VAL A 314 -6.75 -16.14 -20.87
CA VAL A 314 -6.60 -15.63 -19.50
C VAL A 314 -5.29 -14.87 -19.34
N GLN A 315 -4.15 -15.48 -19.69
CA GLN A 315 -2.84 -14.86 -19.45
C GLN A 315 -2.66 -13.53 -20.22
N GLU A 316 -3.11 -13.47 -21.49
CA GLU A 316 -3.08 -12.23 -22.28
C GLU A 316 -3.83 -11.10 -21.57
N TYR A 317 -5.03 -11.41 -21.09
CA TYR A 317 -5.87 -10.41 -20.44
C TYR A 317 -5.34 -10.00 -19.05
N LEU A 318 -4.75 -10.91 -18.29
CA LEU A 318 -4.10 -10.60 -17.02
C LEU A 318 -2.88 -9.68 -17.23
N ASN A 319 -2.07 -9.96 -18.26
CA ASN A 319 -0.87 -9.18 -18.59
C ASN A 319 -1.19 -7.75 -19.08
N ALA A 320 -2.42 -7.48 -19.52
CA ALA A 320 -2.86 -6.13 -19.85
C ALA A 320 -2.91 -5.19 -18.61
N ASN A 321 -2.96 -5.75 -17.40
CA ASN A 321 -2.74 -5.01 -16.16
C ASN A 321 -1.26 -5.11 -15.76
N PRO A 322 -0.44 -4.06 -15.93
CA PRO A 322 0.99 -4.12 -15.63
C PRO A 322 1.31 -4.15 -14.13
N SER A 323 0.33 -3.82 -13.28
CA SER A 323 0.52 -3.81 -11.83
C SER A 323 0.69 -5.22 -11.26
N TYR A 324 1.69 -5.42 -10.40
CA TYR A 324 1.98 -6.68 -9.71
C TYR A 324 2.20 -6.42 -8.21
N VAL A 325 1.65 -7.29 -7.35
CA VAL A 325 1.78 -7.22 -5.90
C VAL A 325 2.68 -8.35 -5.41
N PHE A 326 3.60 -8.00 -4.52
CA PHE A 326 4.48 -8.92 -3.81
C PHE A 326 3.97 -9.14 -2.40
N PHE A 327 4.18 -10.34 -1.89
CA PHE A 327 3.64 -10.78 -0.61
C PHE A 327 4.72 -11.10 0.40
N ARG A 328 4.31 -11.25 1.64
CA ARG A 328 5.09 -11.87 2.73
C ARG A 328 4.20 -12.85 3.47
N GLU A 329 4.79 -13.87 4.05
CA GLU A 329 4.06 -14.70 5.00
C GLU A 329 3.83 -13.94 6.29
N LEU A 330 2.63 -14.08 6.83
CA LEU A 330 2.23 -13.50 8.11
C LEU A 330 2.25 -14.58 9.19
N PRO A 331 2.44 -14.20 10.47
CA PRO A 331 2.31 -15.13 11.60
C PRO A 331 0.98 -15.88 11.59
N LYS A 332 1.01 -17.16 11.99
CA LYS A 332 -0.15 -18.07 11.93
C LYS A 332 -1.24 -17.73 12.96
N ASP A 333 -0.86 -17.12 14.05
CA ASP A 333 -1.72 -16.76 15.19
C ASP A 333 -2.51 -15.46 15.03
N LEU A 334 -2.32 -14.75 13.92
CA LEU A 334 -3.06 -13.53 13.66
C LEU A 334 -4.56 -13.78 13.46
N SER A 335 -5.40 -12.98 14.11
CA SER A 335 -6.86 -13.04 14.00
C SER A 335 -7.42 -12.60 12.64
N GLY A 336 -6.62 -11.91 11.82
CA GLY A 336 -6.98 -11.41 10.50
C GLY A 336 -5.74 -10.94 9.72
N PRO A 337 -5.93 -10.52 8.46
CA PRO A 337 -4.85 -9.92 7.69
C PRO A 337 -4.46 -8.57 8.30
N ILE A 338 -3.20 -8.15 8.12
CA ILE A 338 -2.70 -6.88 8.63
C ILE A 338 -3.11 -5.76 7.68
N GLY A 339 -3.88 -4.79 8.19
CA GLY A 339 -4.23 -3.55 7.48
C GLY A 339 -3.13 -2.50 7.50
N SER A 340 -3.35 -1.40 6.80
CA SER A 340 -2.39 -0.27 6.69
C SER A 340 -2.11 0.42 8.03
N LEU A 341 -3.01 0.30 9.02
CA LEU A 341 -2.76 0.75 10.40
C LEU A 341 -1.69 -0.09 11.12
N GLY A 342 -1.33 -1.26 10.58
CA GLY A 342 -0.36 -2.18 11.19
C GLY A 342 -0.97 -3.20 12.16
N VAL A 343 -2.29 -3.30 12.25
CA VAL A 343 -3.01 -4.22 13.13
C VAL A 343 -3.90 -5.19 12.33
N PRO A 344 -4.27 -6.35 12.91
CA PRO A 344 -5.19 -7.28 12.26
C PRO A 344 -6.57 -6.66 12.02
N LEU A 345 -7.08 -6.81 10.80
CA LEU A 345 -8.44 -6.39 10.43
C LEU A 345 -9.49 -7.25 11.12
N THR A 346 -10.60 -6.62 11.46
CA THR A 346 -11.77 -7.26 12.09
C THR A 346 -12.87 -7.40 11.04
N PRO A 347 -13.38 -8.62 10.77
CA PRO A 347 -14.51 -8.83 9.88
C PRO A 347 -15.69 -7.93 10.23
N GLU A 348 -16.27 -7.28 9.23
CA GLU A 348 -17.43 -6.42 9.36
C GLU A 348 -17.26 -5.21 10.32
N ARG A 349 -16.02 -4.91 10.75
CA ARG A 349 -15.69 -3.76 11.61
C ARG A 349 -14.51 -2.93 11.09
N SER A 350 -13.75 -3.42 10.09
CA SER A 350 -12.68 -2.66 9.46
C SER A 350 -13.09 -2.14 8.10
N ILE A 351 -12.64 -0.94 7.76
CA ILE A 351 -12.78 -0.35 6.42
C ILE A 351 -11.45 0.17 5.91
N ALA A 352 -11.26 0.11 4.58
CA ALA A 352 -10.23 0.86 3.90
C ALA A 352 -10.78 2.22 3.45
N VAL A 353 -9.98 3.27 3.62
CA VAL A 353 -10.36 4.68 3.40
C VAL A 353 -9.28 5.47 2.67
N ASP A 354 -9.63 6.69 2.23
CA ASP A 354 -8.67 7.69 1.76
C ASP A 354 -8.11 8.49 2.95
N THR A 355 -6.86 8.24 3.28
CA THR A 355 -6.19 8.88 4.44
C THR A 355 -5.96 10.37 4.30
N ARG A 356 -6.15 10.94 3.11
CA ARG A 356 -6.13 12.40 2.91
C ARG A 356 -7.35 13.08 3.54
N VAL A 357 -8.42 12.32 3.82
CA VAL A 357 -9.65 12.82 4.42
C VAL A 357 -9.95 12.12 5.74
N ILE A 358 -9.86 10.81 5.81
CA ILE A 358 -10.21 10.03 7.01
C ILE A 358 -8.94 9.50 7.65
N PRO A 359 -8.58 9.95 8.86
CA PRO A 359 -7.39 9.48 9.57
C PRO A 359 -7.46 7.98 9.86
N LEU A 360 -6.34 7.27 9.64
CA LEU A 360 -6.22 5.86 10.06
C LEU A 360 -6.40 5.71 11.55
N GLY A 361 -7.14 4.68 11.95
CA GLY A 361 -7.48 4.36 13.33
C GLY A 361 -8.76 5.03 13.81
N ALA A 362 -9.28 6.04 13.11
CA ALA A 362 -10.51 6.70 13.52
C ALA A 362 -11.72 5.75 13.43
N PRO A 363 -12.60 5.71 14.45
CA PRO A 363 -13.91 5.12 14.31
C PRO A 363 -14.74 5.91 13.28
N VAL A 364 -15.47 5.19 12.43
CA VAL A 364 -16.29 5.77 11.35
C VAL A 364 -17.66 5.13 11.36
N PHE A 365 -18.69 5.91 11.62
CA PHE A 365 -20.06 5.41 11.46
C PHE A 365 -20.44 5.43 9.98
N LEU A 366 -20.57 4.24 9.42
CA LEU A 366 -20.92 4.01 8.02
C LEU A 366 -22.41 3.76 7.92
N VAL A 367 -23.09 4.50 7.05
CA VAL A 367 -24.49 4.32 6.67
C VAL A 367 -24.55 3.87 5.23
N THR A 368 -25.01 2.63 5.00
CA THR A 368 -25.12 2.01 3.67
C THR A 368 -26.20 0.91 3.67
N THR A 369 -26.23 0.03 2.68
CA THR A 369 -27.10 -1.13 2.61
C THR A 369 -26.33 -2.42 2.37
N PHE A 370 -26.91 -3.56 2.72
CA PHE A 370 -26.36 -4.85 2.30
C PHE A 370 -26.31 -4.97 0.78
N PRO A 371 -25.34 -5.73 0.23
CA PRO A 371 -25.20 -5.93 -1.21
C PRO A 371 -26.52 -6.43 -1.85
N ASN A 372 -26.93 -5.77 -2.94
CA ASN A 372 -28.16 -6.09 -3.69
C ASN A 372 -29.43 -6.15 -2.84
N SER A 373 -29.49 -5.37 -1.76
CA SER A 373 -30.64 -5.34 -0.82
C SER A 373 -30.89 -3.91 -0.39
N PRO A 374 -32.16 -3.53 -0.12
CA PRO A 374 -32.51 -2.26 0.53
C PRO A 374 -32.25 -2.30 2.05
N GLN A 375 -31.94 -3.47 2.62
CA GLN A 375 -31.73 -3.61 4.06
C GLN A 375 -30.57 -2.72 4.53
N PRO A 376 -30.77 -1.86 5.55
CA PRO A 376 -29.72 -1.01 6.08
C PRO A 376 -28.54 -1.82 6.65
N LEU A 377 -27.35 -1.35 6.36
CA LEU A 377 -26.08 -1.80 6.94
C LEU A 377 -25.42 -0.57 7.57
N ASN A 378 -25.98 -0.13 8.72
CA ASN A 378 -25.48 1.02 9.47
C ASN A 378 -24.59 0.50 10.60
N ARG A 379 -23.30 0.91 10.61
CA ARG A 379 -22.31 0.29 11.50
C ARG A 379 -21.22 1.24 11.91
N LEU A 380 -20.81 1.14 13.18
CA LEU A 380 -19.56 1.75 13.62
C LEU A 380 -18.40 0.87 13.19
N MET A 381 -17.60 1.37 12.27
CA MET A 381 -16.41 0.74 11.69
C MET A 381 -15.16 1.41 12.23
N VAL A 382 -13.98 0.85 11.93
CA VAL A 382 -12.69 1.48 12.20
C VAL A 382 -11.89 1.58 10.91
N ALA A 383 -11.32 2.74 10.63
CA ALA A 383 -10.48 3.01 9.46
C ALA A 383 -9.10 2.38 9.65
N GLN A 384 -8.97 1.06 9.41
CA GLN A 384 -7.75 0.30 9.69
C GLN A 384 -6.94 -0.03 8.44
N ASP A 385 -7.47 0.30 7.25
CA ASP A 385 -6.82 -0.07 6.00
C ASP A 385 -6.89 1.03 4.95
N THR A 386 -6.16 0.84 3.85
CA THR A 386 -6.15 1.71 2.67
C THR A 386 -6.12 0.86 1.41
N GLY A 387 -6.56 1.42 0.29
CA GLY A 387 -6.46 0.77 -1.01
C GLY A 387 -6.11 1.74 -2.12
N GLY A 388 -5.33 1.30 -3.10
CA GLY A 388 -4.92 2.14 -4.23
C GLY A 388 -6.09 2.70 -5.06
N ALA A 389 -7.24 2.02 -5.02
CA ALA A 389 -8.49 2.44 -5.68
C ALA A 389 -9.45 3.18 -4.73
N ILE A 390 -9.11 3.33 -3.45
CA ILE A 390 -9.96 3.96 -2.44
C ILE A 390 -9.57 5.43 -2.35
N ASN A 391 -10.21 6.24 -3.18
CA ASN A 391 -9.90 7.66 -3.32
C ASN A 391 -11.19 8.49 -3.23
N GLY A 392 -11.21 9.50 -2.35
CA GLY A 392 -12.31 10.43 -2.14
C GLY A 392 -12.77 10.53 -0.70
N GLY A 393 -13.50 11.61 -0.38
CA GLY A 393 -13.95 11.91 0.98
C GLY A 393 -14.97 10.90 1.51
N VAL A 394 -15.94 10.53 0.66
CA VAL A 394 -16.96 9.52 1.00
C VAL A 394 -16.71 8.27 0.17
N ARG A 395 -15.62 7.56 0.49
CA ARG A 395 -15.21 6.33 -0.17
C ARG A 395 -14.72 5.32 0.87
N ALA A 396 -15.39 4.18 0.95
CA ALA A 396 -15.00 3.09 1.83
C ALA A 396 -14.95 1.75 1.09
N ASP A 397 -14.05 0.87 1.53
CA ASP A 397 -14.07 -0.55 1.18
C ASP A 397 -14.31 -1.35 2.45
N PHE A 398 -15.37 -2.12 2.49
CA PHE A 398 -15.87 -2.82 3.67
C PHE A 398 -15.25 -4.21 3.77
N PHE A 399 -14.56 -4.51 4.87
CA PHE A 399 -13.94 -5.81 5.08
C PHE A 399 -14.96 -6.86 5.55
N TRP A 400 -15.32 -7.78 4.67
CA TRP A 400 -16.30 -8.83 4.96
C TRP A 400 -15.74 -10.02 5.75
N GLY A 401 -14.40 -10.14 5.87
CA GLY A 401 -13.75 -11.24 6.56
C GLY A 401 -13.11 -12.24 5.61
N PHE A 402 -13.16 -13.52 5.95
CA PHE A 402 -12.43 -14.60 5.29
C PHE A 402 -13.34 -15.55 4.52
N GLY A 403 -12.85 -16.07 3.40
CA GLY A 403 -13.41 -17.20 2.67
C GLY A 403 -14.57 -16.86 1.75
N ASP A 404 -15.23 -17.90 1.22
CA ASP A 404 -16.20 -17.78 0.12
C ASP A 404 -17.45 -16.99 0.48
N ALA A 405 -17.96 -17.14 1.69
CA ALA A 405 -19.14 -16.40 2.15
C ALA A 405 -18.86 -14.89 2.19
N ALA A 406 -17.70 -14.49 2.72
CA ALA A 406 -17.23 -13.10 2.71
C ALA A 406 -17.01 -12.60 1.27
N GLY A 407 -16.39 -13.43 0.42
CA GLY A 407 -16.16 -13.15 -1.00
C GLY A 407 -17.45 -12.95 -1.79
N ALA A 408 -18.49 -13.73 -1.47
CA ALA A 408 -19.81 -13.60 -2.11
C ALA A 408 -20.48 -12.25 -1.78
N GLN A 409 -20.30 -11.73 -0.57
CA GLN A 409 -20.78 -10.40 -0.19
C GLN A 409 -19.92 -9.29 -0.80
N ALA A 410 -18.58 -9.39 -0.62
CA ALA A 410 -17.64 -8.42 -1.13
C ALA A 410 -17.76 -8.21 -2.64
N GLY A 411 -17.86 -9.29 -3.40
CA GLY A 411 -17.95 -9.25 -4.86
C GLY A 411 -19.24 -8.61 -5.41
N LYS A 412 -20.28 -8.48 -4.59
CA LYS A 412 -21.57 -7.84 -4.94
C LYS A 412 -21.68 -6.42 -4.39
N MET A 413 -20.82 -6.01 -3.44
CA MET A 413 -20.96 -4.73 -2.76
C MET A 413 -20.54 -3.56 -3.64
N ARG A 414 -21.51 -2.77 -4.05
CA ARG A 414 -21.34 -1.49 -4.76
C ARG A 414 -22.51 -0.59 -4.40
N GLN A 415 -22.48 -0.07 -3.19
CA GLN A 415 -23.58 0.66 -2.58
C GLN A 415 -23.28 2.14 -2.47
N GLY A 416 -24.31 2.98 -2.43
CA GLY A 416 -24.21 4.34 -1.92
C GLY A 416 -24.00 4.32 -0.41
N GLY A 417 -23.26 5.30 0.13
CA GLY A 417 -23.09 5.41 1.57
C GLY A 417 -22.73 6.80 2.03
N ARG A 418 -22.92 7.04 3.33
CA ARG A 418 -22.51 8.27 4.05
C ARG A 418 -21.64 7.88 5.23
N MET A 419 -20.75 8.76 5.66
CA MET A 419 -19.80 8.47 6.72
C MET A 419 -19.69 9.63 7.71
N TRP A 420 -19.60 9.29 9.00
CA TRP A 420 -19.29 10.20 10.10
C TRP A 420 -18.03 9.68 10.80
N VAL A 421 -16.98 10.47 10.76
CA VAL A 421 -15.71 10.17 11.43
C VAL A 421 -15.81 10.64 12.87
N LEU A 422 -15.50 9.77 13.83
CA LEU A 422 -15.41 10.12 15.23
C LEU A 422 -13.95 10.48 15.54
N TYR A 423 -13.72 11.73 15.94
CA TYR A 423 -12.37 12.20 16.25
C TYR A 423 -12.28 12.62 17.72
N PRO A 424 -11.14 12.45 18.41
CA PRO A 424 -11.04 12.73 19.83
C PRO A 424 -11.56 14.11 20.19
N LYS A 425 -12.35 14.19 21.24
CA LYS A 425 -13.13 15.38 21.63
C LYS A 425 -12.27 16.62 21.81
N GLY A 426 -12.73 17.74 21.25
CA GLY A 426 -12.04 19.02 21.30
C GLY A 426 -10.84 19.13 20.36
N ILE A 427 -10.55 18.09 19.55
CA ILE A 427 -9.46 18.11 18.57
C ILE A 427 -10.04 18.19 17.16
N THR A 428 -9.60 19.17 16.38
CA THR A 428 -10.01 19.33 14.98
C THR A 428 -9.21 18.36 14.11
N PRO A 429 -9.88 17.47 13.33
CA PRO A 429 -9.18 16.56 12.42
C PRO A 429 -8.50 17.35 11.28
N PRO A 430 -7.34 16.88 10.77
CA PRO A 430 -6.59 17.59 9.73
C PRO A 430 -7.43 17.94 8.49
N ALA A 431 -8.31 17.05 8.05
CA ALA A 431 -9.14 17.26 6.86
C ALA A 431 -10.29 18.28 7.06
N ALA A 432 -10.57 18.73 8.29
CA ALA A 432 -11.52 19.81 8.54
C ALA A 432 -10.98 21.17 8.04
N ASN A 433 -9.66 21.30 7.91
CA ASN A 433 -8.98 22.49 7.38
C ASN A 433 -8.79 22.43 5.85
N ASN A 434 -9.25 21.37 5.18
CA ASN A 434 -9.19 21.30 3.73
C ASN A 434 -10.07 22.40 3.11
N PRO A 435 -9.62 23.02 1.99
CA PRO A 435 -10.33 24.14 1.39
C PRO A 435 -11.74 23.74 0.96
N THR A 436 -12.68 24.68 1.09
CA THR A 436 -13.99 24.57 0.43
C THR A 436 -13.77 24.69 -1.08
N PRO A 437 -14.44 23.86 -1.93
CA PRO A 437 -14.35 24.03 -3.37
C PRO A 437 -14.68 25.46 -3.75
N ALA A 438 -13.83 26.08 -4.57
CA ALA A 438 -14.17 27.38 -5.15
C ALA A 438 -15.48 27.22 -5.92
N THR A 439 -16.48 28.01 -5.58
CA THR A 439 -17.73 28.09 -6.34
C THR A 439 -17.37 28.36 -7.79
N ARG A 440 -17.53 27.36 -8.67
CA ARG A 440 -17.47 27.62 -10.12
C ARG A 440 -18.63 28.58 -10.40
N THR A 441 -18.32 29.82 -10.56
CA THR A 441 -19.26 30.78 -11.14
C THR A 441 -19.61 30.29 -12.55
N PRO A 442 -20.90 30.19 -12.91
CA PRO A 442 -21.33 29.62 -14.17
C PRO A 442 -20.83 30.35 -15.39
#